data_4f87328a52eeea8b0336ef2ef117a3c7
#
_entry.id   4f87328a52eeea8b0336ef2ef117a3c7
#
_cell.length_a   1.000
_cell.length_b   1.000
_cell.length_c   1.000
_cell.angle_alpha   90.00
_cell.angle_beta   90.00
_cell.angle_gamma   90.00
#
_symmetry.space_group_name_H-M   'P 1'
#
loop_
_entity.id
_entity.type
_entity.pdbx_description
1 polymer ?
#
loop_
_entity_poly.entity_id
_entity_poly.type
_entity_poly.pdbx_seq_one_letter_code
_entity_poly.pdbx_strand_id
1 'polypeptide(L)'
;MKMKKNNLFFSCPDFSKRFLSILILLVFQQISFSQEYEFTTKEELQTAVDSWVSDQTAATTTYGEINTWDVSQITDMSDLFYDKATFNSNISSWDVSSVTTMKNMFRQATIFNQPIGDWDVSNVTDMDFMFRRSSFNQDISNWDVSSLTSMNGVFTESPFKNGAENNEGVHPDLNNWDVSNVTSMVRLFWRSTYNGDISQWDVSNVTDMNWMFTQSNFNNSSISYWDVSSVTNMSSMFYYHGEFNIDISSWDVSNVTDMSGMFRDAGNFNQPIGSWDVSSVNNMST
;
A
#
# COMPACT_ATOMS: atom_id res chain seq x y z
N MET A 1 -47.54 70.61 -55.42
CA MET A 1 -47.50 69.16 -55.60
C MET A 1 -46.58 68.61 -54.51
N LYS A 2 -47.17 68.11 -53.40
CA LYS A 2 -46.39 67.61 -52.22
C LYS A 2 -46.33 66.12 -52.29
N MET A 3 -45.09 65.53 -52.36
CA MET A 3 -44.87 64.09 -52.26
C MET A 3 -44.84 63.69 -50.78
N LYS A 4 -45.70 62.69 -50.44
CA LYS A 4 -45.67 62.03 -49.14
C LYS A 4 -44.57 60.95 -49.18
N LYS A 5 -43.64 61.01 -48.21
CA LYS A 5 -42.68 59.91 -47.92
C LYS A 5 -43.35 58.87 -47.02
N ASN A 6 -43.52 57.65 -47.51
CA ASN A 6 -43.93 56.50 -46.70
C ASN A 6 -42.69 55.91 -46.06
N ASN A 7 -42.59 55.98 -44.74
CA ASN A 7 -41.61 55.24 -43.98
C ASN A 7 -42.19 53.85 -43.67
N LEU A 8 -41.63 52.78 -44.32
CA LEU A 8 -41.85 51.45 -43.91
C LEU A 8 -40.84 51.11 -42.77
N PHE A 9 -41.33 50.96 -41.56
CA PHE A 9 -40.58 50.35 -40.48
C PHE A 9 -40.69 48.84 -40.62
N PHE A 10 -39.63 48.19 -41.04
CA PHE A 10 -39.44 46.70 -40.83
C PHE A 10 -39.00 46.49 -39.39
N SER A 11 -39.87 45.91 -38.55
CA SER A 11 -39.48 45.41 -37.24
C SER A 11 -38.68 44.15 -37.46
N CYS A 12 -37.38 44.18 -37.14
CA CYS A 12 -36.52 43.02 -37.11
C CYS A 12 -36.92 42.16 -35.92
N PRO A 13 -37.26 40.87 -36.08
CA PRO A 13 -37.54 40.05 -34.92
C PRO A 13 -36.27 39.83 -34.11
N ASP A 14 -36.38 39.92 -32.80
CA ASP A 14 -35.38 39.91 -31.78
C ASP A 14 -34.55 38.53 -31.78
N PHE A 15 -33.67 38.40 -32.74
CA PHE A 15 -32.77 37.23 -32.89
C PHE A 15 -31.78 37.10 -31.74
N SER A 16 -31.52 38.21 -31.04
CA SER A 16 -30.51 38.24 -29.95
C SER A 16 -30.96 37.48 -28.71
N LYS A 17 -32.26 37.53 -28.37
CA LYS A 17 -32.80 36.86 -27.18
C LYS A 17 -32.92 35.37 -27.33
N ARG A 18 -33.20 34.89 -28.53
CA ARG A 18 -33.25 33.40 -28.79
C ARG A 18 -31.87 32.80 -28.85
N PHE A 19 -30.86 33.49 -29.37
CA PHE A 19 -29.47 33.02 -29.36
C PHE A 19 -28.88 33.00 -27.96
N LEU A 20 -29.18 34.00 -27.12
CA LEU A 20 -28.72 34.05 -25.74
C LEU A 20 -29.37 32.94 -24.89
N SER A 21 -30.67 32.66 -25.09
CA SER A 21 -31.36 31.59 -24.39
C SER A 21 -30.83 30.19 -24.77
N ILE A 22 -30.50 29.96 -26.06
CA ILE A 22 -29.90 28.70 -26.53
C ILE A 22 -28.46 28.57 -26.04
N LEU A 23 -27.67 29.64 -26.00
CA LEU A 23 -26.32 29.64 -25.48
C LEU A 23 -26.29 29.39 -23.97
N ILE A 24 -27.23 29.97 -23.22
CA ILE A 24 -27.41 29.71 -21.78
C ILE A 24 -27.83 28.24 -21.53
N LEU A 25 -28.74 27.66 -22.33
CA LEU A 25 -29.09 26.22 -22.22
C LEU A 25 -27.92 25.30 -22.57
N LEU A 26 -27.10 25.65 -23.58
CA LEU A 26 -25.91 24.87 -23.95
C LEU A 26 -24.78 24.98 -22.92
N VAL A 27 -24.66 26.13 -22.24
CA VAL A 27 -23.69 26.32 -21.14
C VAL A 27 -24.13 25.58 -19.88
N PHE A 28 -25.45 25.53 -19.58
CA PHE A 28 -25.97 24.73 -18.46
C PHE A 28 -25.92 23.23 -18.69
N GLN A 29 -25.85 22.76 -19.94
CA GLN A 29 -25.66 21.34 -20.23
C GLN A 29 -24.20 20.86 -20.12
N GLN A 30 -23.22 21.77 -19.93
CA GLN A 30 -21.79 21.39 -19.79
C GLN A 30 -21.23 21.55 -18.38
N ILE A 31 -22.05 22.03 -17.43
CA ILE A 31 -21.71 21.89 -16.00
C ILE A 31 -22.49 20.66 -15.46
N SER A 32 -22.16 19.50 -15.94
CA SER A 32 -22.31 18.33 -15.11
C SER A 32 -21.21 18.47 -14.04
N PHE A 33 -21.53 19.07 -12.91
CA PHE A 33 -20.85 18.69 -11.69
C PHE A 33 -21.01 17.16 -11.63
N SER A 34 -19.95 16.42 -11.90
CA SER A 34 -19.90 15.06 -11.43
C SER A 34 -20.01 15.19 -9.91
N GLN A 35 -21.19 14.96 -9.38
CA GLN A 35 -21.37 14.88 -7.95
C GLN A 35 -20.49 13.71 -7.53
N GLU A 36 -19.40 14.01 -6.81
CA GLU A 36 -18.57 12.99 -6.20
C GLU A 36 -19.49 12.14 -5.32
N TYR A 37 -19.44 10.82 -5.49
CA TYR A 37 -20.25 9.95 -4.65
C TYR A 37 -19.52 9.79 -3.32
N GLU A 38 -20.14 10.28 -2.24
CA GLU A 38 -19.62 10.21 -0.89
C GLU A 38 -20.02 8.89 -0.24
N PHE A 39 -19.01 8.15 0.26
CA PHE A 39 -19.19 6.91 1.02
C PHE A 39 -19.04 7.19 2.50
N THR A 40 -20.02 6.77 3.29
CA THR A 40 -20.03 6.98 4.75
C THR A 40 -19.80 5.69 5.53
N THR A 41 -19.91 4.54 4.89
CA THR A 41 -19.68 3.24 5.50
C THR A 41 -18.82 2.34 4.63
N LYS A 42 -18.08 1.42 5.26
CA LYS A 42 -17.30 0.40 4.57
C LYS A 42 -18.18 -0.49 3.67
N GLU A 43 -19.38 -0.85 4.13
CA GLU A 43 -20.30 -1.73 3.43
C GLU A 43 -20.80 -1.11 2.13
N GLU A 44 -21.05 0.21 2.12
CA GLU A 44 -21.41 0.96 0.90
C GLU A 44 -20.23 0.97 -0.08
N LEU A 45 -19.02 1.32 0.40
CA LEU A 45 -17.83 1.34 -0.42
C LEU A 45 -17.51 -0.06 -0.97
N GLN A 46 -17.62 -1.13 -0.15
CA GLN A 46 -17.40 -2.50 -0.59
C GLN A 46 -18.38 -2.90 -1.71
N THR A 47 -19.67 -2.53 -1.55
CA THR A 47 -20.70 -2.80 -2.56
C THR A 47 -20.36 -2.11 -3.89
N ALA A 48 -19.89 -0.86 -3.84
CA ALA A 48 -19.49 -0.10 -5.02
C ALA A 48 -18.23 -0.70 -5.68
N VAL A 49 -17.24 -1.11 -4.90
CA VAL A 49 -16.02 -1.80 -5.39
C VAL A 49 -16.39 -3.13 -6.04
N ASP A 50 -17.29 -3.93 -5.44
CA ASP A 50 -17.73 -5.20 -6.01
C ASP A 50 -18.47 -4.99 -7.35
N SER A 51 -19.30 -3.94 -7.42
CA SER A 51 -19.95 -3.51 -8.65
C SER A 51 -18.92 -3.07 -9.70
N TRP A 52 -17.91 -2.27 -9.33
CA TRP A 52 -16.86 -1.81 -10.23
C TRP A 52 -16.06 -2.96 -10.84
N VAL A 53 -15.71 -3.95 -10.06
CA VAL A 53 -14.93 -5.11 -10.53
C VAL A 53 -15.77 -6.05 -11.39
N SER A 54 -17.08 -6.17 -11.12
CA SER A 54 -17.97 -7.07 -11.86
C SER A 54 -18.56 -6.45 -13.13
N ASP A 55 -18.97 -5.18 -13.08
CA ASP A 55 -19.53 -4.39 -14.20
C ASP A 55 -19.18 -2.91 -14.03
N GLN A 56 -18.03 -2.50 -14.56
CA GLN A 56 -17.55 -1.13 -14.47
C GLN A 56 -18.55 -0.12 -15.05
N THR A 57 -19.27 -0.48 -16.13
CA THR A 57 -20.24 0.41 -16.77
C THR A 57 -21.43 0.72 -15.86
N ALA A 58 -21.96 -0.32 -15.21
CA ALA A 58 -23.03 -0.16 -14.24
C ALA A 58 -22.57 0.64 -13.01
N ALA A 59 -21.36 0.37 -12.51
CA ALA A 59 -20.78 1.08 -11.38
C ALA A 59 -20.55 2.56 -11.71
N THR A 60 -19.96 2.88 -12.88
CA THR A 60 -19.77 4.27 -13.33
C THR A 60 -21.11 5.02 -13.44
N THR A 61 -22.17 4.35 -13.89
CA THR A 61 -23.51 4.96 -13.98
C THR A 61 -24.07 5.31 -12.61
N THR A 62 -23.76 4.51 -11.58
CA THR A 62 -24.32 4.66 -10.22
C THR A 62 -23.47 5.55 -9.34
N TYR A 63 -22.13 5.38 -9.37
CA TYR A 63 -21.18 5.96 -8.43
C TYR A 63 -20.19 6.94 -9.08
N GLY A 64 -20.19 7.09 -10.42
CA GLY A 64 -19.16 7.82 -11.15
C GLY A 64 -17.86 7.02 -11.33
N GLU A 65 -16.83 7.68 -11.85
CA GLU A 65 -15.51 7.09 -12.03
C GLU A 65 -14.84 6.83 -10.68
N ILE A 66 -14.26 5.63 -10.49
CA ILE A 66 -13.73 5.19 -9.19
C ILE A 66 -12.72 6.17 -8.58
N ASN A 67 -11.92 6.84 -9.41
CA ASN A 67 -10.92 7.81 -8.92
C ASN A 67 -11.56 9.14 -8.42
N THR A 68 -12.87 9.34 -8.62
CA THR A 68 -13.59 10.52 -8.14
C THR A 68 -14.48 10.21 -6.92
N TRP A 69 -14.40 9.01 -6.39
CA TRP A 69 -15.17 8.62 -5.22
C TRP A 69 -14.65 9.35 -3.97
N ASP A 70 -15.54 9.97 -3.22
CA ASP A 70 -15.21 10.52 -1.91
C ASP A 70 -15.25 9.42 -0.85
N VAL A 71 -14.06 9.04 -0.38
CA VAL A 71 -13.86 8.00 0.64
C VAL A 71 -13.35 8.58 1.96
N SER A 72 -13.35 9.92 2.10
CA SER A 72 -12.75 10.65 3.23
C SER A 72 -13.35 10.30 4.61
N GLN A 73 -14.58 9.76 4.63
CA GLN A 73 -15.25 9.32 5.85
C GLN A 73 -14.94 7.87 6.23
N ILE A 74 -14.24 7.13 5.38
CA ILE A 74 -13.97 5.70 5.61
C ILE A 74 -12.77 5.54 6.53
N THR A 75 -12.95 4.82 7.62
CA THR A 75 -11.90 4.52 8.60
C THR A 75 -11.37 3.09 8.51
N ASP A 76 -12.11 2.18 7.90
CA ASP A 76 -11.74 0.77 7.70
C ASP A 76 -11.80 0.40 6.22
N MET A 77 -10.62 0.16 5.61
CA MET A 77 -10.48 -0.36 4.25
C MET A 77 -9.95 -1.80 4.23
N SER A 78 -10.08 -2.53 5.34
CA SER A 78 -9.65 -3.92 5.38
C SER A 78 -10.43 -4.77 4.36
N ASP A 79 -9.70 -5.66 3.67
CA ASP A 79 -10.22 -6.59 2.66
C ASP A 79 -10.88 -5.94 1.41
N LEU A 80 -10.85 -4.60 1.24
CA LEU A 80 -11.63 -3.88 0.22
C LEU A 80 -11.44 -4.41 -1.20
N PHE A 81 -10.19 -4.75 -1.57
CA PHE A 81 -9.83 -5.35 -2.87
C PHE A 81 -9.28 -6.77 -2.71
N TYR A 82 -9.56 -7.43 -1.58
CA TYR A 82 -9.11 -8.80 -1.35
C TYR A 82 -9.63 -9.73 -2.45
N ASP A 83 -8.71 -10.52 -3.03
CA ASP A 83 -8.98 -11.48 -4.12
C ASP A 83 -9.59 -10.87 -5.40
N LYS A 84 -9.48 -9.53 -5.59
CA LYS A 84 -9.89 -8.85 -6.81
C LYS A 84 -8.75 -8.95 -7.84
N ALA A 85 -8.51 -10.15 -8.36
CA ALA A 85 -7.36 -10.47 -9.20
C ALA A 85 -7.25 -9.62 -10.49
N THR A 86 -8.36 -9.06 -10.97
CA THR A 86 -8.42 -8.22 -12.18
C THR A 86 -8.44 -6.72 -11.89
N PHE A 87 -8.40 -6.32 -10.61
CA PHE A 87 -8.45 -4.91 -10.24
C PHE A 87 -7.09 -4.22 -10.46
N ASN A 88 -7.09 -3.18 -11.28
CA ASN A 88 -5.95 -2.27 -11.46
C ASN A 88 -6.41 -0.86 -11.88
N SER A 89 -7.56 -0.40 -11.39
CA SER A 89 -8.03 0.96 -11.66
C SER A 89 -7.28 1.98 -10.83
N ASN A 90 -7.11 3.20 -11.38
CA ASN A 90 -6.50 4.30 -10.68
C ASN A 90 -7.38 4.76 -9.51
N ILE A 91 -6.81 4.81 -8.32
CA ILE A 91 -7.42 5.28 -7.07
C ILE A 91 -6.49 6.26 -6.33
N SER A 92 -5.54 6.86 -7.05
CA SER A 92 -4.50 7.72 -6.45
C SER A 92 -5.06 9.00 -5.82
N SER A 93 -6.25 9.46 -6.25
CA SER A 93 -6.88 10.64 -5.69
C SER A 93 -7.77 10.38 -4.47
N TRP A 94 -7.89 9.13 -4.02
CA TRP A 94 -8.64 8.83 -2.82
C TRP A 94 -8.03 9.52 -1.59
N ASP A 95 -8.85 10.23 -0.82
CA ASP A 95 -8.47 10.74 0.50
C ASP A 95 -8.63 9.61 1.53
N VAL A 96 -7.50 9.02 1.93
CA VAL A 96 -7.44 7.91 2.88
C VAL A 96 -6.98 8.37 4.27
N SER A 97 -6.89 9.69 4.51
CA SER A 97 -6.34 10.26 5.74
C SER A 97 -7.12 9.89 7.02
N SER A 98 -8.38 9.48 6.89
CA SER A 98 -9.18 8.97 8.02
C SER A 98 -9.02 7.47 8.29
N VAL A 99 -8.30 6.73 7.42
CA VAL A 99 -8.21 5.26 7.49
C VAL A 99 -7.29 4.84 8.64
N THR A 100 -7.76 3.91 9.45
CA THR A 100 -7.00 3.33 10.57
C THR A 100 -6.55 1.89 10.32
N THR A 101 -7.18 1.17 9.40
CA THR A 101 -6.78 -0.18 9.02
C THR A 101 -6.90 -0.42 7.51
N MET A 102 -5.82 -0.96 6.94
CA MET A 102 -5.72 -1.41 5.54
C MET A 102 -5.38 -2.90 5.45
N LYS A 103 -5.70 -3.65 6.51
CA LYS A 103 -5.44 -5.10 6.57
C LYS A 103 -5.98 -5.82 5.34
N ASN A 104 -5.14 -6.65 4.69
CA ASN A 104 -5.47 -7.40 3.48
C ASN A 104 -6.00 -6.54 2.29
N MET A 105 -5.93 -5.20 2.30
CA MET A 105 -6.65 -4.36 1.34
C MET A 105 -6.42 -4.78 -0.12
N PHE A 106 -5.19 -5.10 -0.52
CA PHE A 106 -4.85 -5.56 -1.87
C PHE A 106 -4.32 -7.00 -1.90
N ARG A 107 -4.59 -7.78 -0.86
CA ARG A 107 -4.16 -9.18 -0.82
C ARG A 107 -4.79 -9.96 -1.97
N GLN A 108 -3.95 -10.65 -2.77
CA GLN A 108 -4.36 -11.38 -3.97
C GLN A 108 -4.96 -10.49 -5.09
N ALA A 109 -4.83 -9.17 -5.04
CA ALA A 109 -5.07 -8.29 -6.18
C ALA A 109 -3.88 -8.40 -7.17
N THR A 110 -3.84 -9.49 -7.92
CA THR A 110 -2.62 -10.00 -8.57
C THR A 110 -2.07 -9.13 -9.70
N ILE A 111 -2.84 -8.14 -10.20
CA ILE A 111 -2.36 -7.18 -11.21
C ILE A 111 -2.35 -5.73 -10.69
N PHE A 112 -2.72 -5.51 -9.42
CA PHE A 112 -2.75 -4.17 -8.86
C PHE A 112 -1.36 -3.57 -8.76
N ASN A 113 -1.16 -2.41 -9.42
CA ASN A 113 0.10 -1.67 -9.42
C ASN A 113 -0.11 -0.17 -9.70
N GLN A 114 -1.07 0.48 -9.04
CA GLN A 114 -1.37 1.90 -9.24
C GLN A 114 -0.55 2.79 -8.29
N PRO A 115 -0.23 4.05 -8.71
CA PRO A 115 0.58 4.97 -7.91
C PRO A 115 -0.23 5.51 -6.72
N ILE A 116 -0.01 4.93 -5.55
CA ILE A 116 -0.64 5.32 -4.29
C ILE A 116 0.38 5.91 -3.29
N GLY A 117 1.56 6.30 -3.76
CA GLY A 117 2.63 6.85 -2.91
C GLY A 117 2.29 8.17 -2.25
N ASP A 118 1.32 8.93 -2.79
CA ASP A 118 0.87 10.22 -2.23
C ASP A 118 -0.27 10.06 -1.20
N TRP A 119 -0.69 8.84 -0.88
CA TRP A 119 -1.70 8.61 0.15
C TRP A 119 -1.19 9.03 1.53
N ASP A 120 -2.01 9.76 2.28
CA ASP A 120 -1.77 10.02 3.70
C ASP A 120 -2.21 8.80 4.52
N VAL A 121 -1.23 8.00 4.95
CA VAL A 121 -1.43 6.78 5.74
C VAL A 121 -1.06 6.97 7.22
N SER A 122 -0.86 8.22 7.65
CA SER A 122 -0.33 8.55 8.98
C SER A 122 -1.21 8.08 10.15
N ASN A 123 -2.50 7.84 9.90
CA ASN A 123 -3.43 7.30 10.91
C ASN A 123 -3.57 5.76 10.87
N VAL A 124 -2.91 5.07 9.92
CA VAL A 124 -3.04 3.61 9.78
C VAL A 124 -2.23 2.90 10.86
N THR A 125 -2.88 2.02 11.60
CA THR A 125 -2.28 1.23 12.68
C THR A 125 -2.07 -0.25 12.32
N ASP A 126 -2.76 -0.75 11.30
CA ASP A 126 -2.69 -2.15 10.84
C ASP A 126 -2.69 -2.21 9.30
N MET A 127 -1.57 -2.71 8.74
CA MET A 127 -1.40 -3.00 7.31
C MET A 127 -1.15 -4.49 7.06
N ASP A 128 -1.49 -5.38 7.99
CA ASP A 128 -1.18 -6.80 7.88
C ASP A 128 -1.63 -7.38 6.54
N PHE A 129 -0.68 -8.01 5.83
CA PHE A 129 -0.89 -8.67 4.54
C PHE A 129 -1.42 -7.77 3.41
N MET A 130 -1.28 -6.44 3.50
CA MET A 130 -1.88 -5.48 2.55
C MET A 130 -1.56 -5.81 1.10
N PHE A 131 -0.30 -6.12 0.77
CA PHE A 131 0.14 -6.42 -0.60
C PHE A 131 0.51 -7.89 -0.82
N ARG A 132 0.06 -8.77 0.08
CA ARG A 132 0.37 -10.19 -0.07
C ARG A 132 -0.15 -10.75 -1.40
N ARG A 133 0.74 -11.33 -2.23
CA ARG A 133 0.44 -11.85 -3.57
C ARG A 133 -0.15 -10.81 -4.53
N SER A 134 0.15 -9.54 -4.31
CA SER A 134 -0.14 -8.46 -5.24
C SER A 134 1.07 -8.22 -6.16
N SER A 135 0.85 -7.66 -7.35
CA SER A 135 1.94 -7.18 -8.22
C SER A 135 2.41 -5.77 -7.86
N PHE A 136 1.97 -5.23 -6.73
CA PHE A 136 2.30 -3.87 -6.33
C PHE A 136 3.81 -3.64 -6.25
N ASN A 137 4.28 -2.62 -6.98
CA ASN A 137 5.69 -2.22 -7.01
C ASN A 137 5.83 -0.71 -7.30
N GLN A 138 5.06 0.13 -6.61
CA GLN A 138 5.22 1.59 -6.70
C GLN A 138 6.03 2.12 -5.54
N ASP A 139 6.57 3.34 -5.70
CA ASP A 139 7.32 4.04 -4.64
C ASP A 139 6.37 4.48 -3.52
N ILE A 140 6.65 4.03 -2.31
CA ILE A 140 5.96 4.37 -1.05
C ILE A 140 6.94 4.83 0.03
N SER A 141 8.14 5.25 -0.36
CA SER A 141 9.19 5.71 0.59
C SER A 141 8.77 6.91 1.44
N ASN A 142 7.79 7.69 0.96
CA ASN A 142 7.28 8.88 1.66
C ASN A 142 6.09 8.61 2.60
N TRP A 143 5.63 7.37 2.69
CA TRP A 143 4.54 7.05 3.63
C TRP A 143 4.97 7.30 5.07
N ASP A 144 4.18 8.06 5.82
CA ASP A 144 4.28 8.14 7.27
C ASP A 144 3.62 6.92 7.90
N VAL A 145 4.43 5.99 8.37
CA VAL A 145 3.98 4.73 8.98
C VAL A 145 4.17 4.71 10.50
N SER A 146 4.43 5.88 11.11
CA SER A 146 4.74 6.01 12.53
C SER A 146 3.63 5.53 13.48
N SER A 147 2.38 5.45 12.98
CA SER A 147 1.26 4.90 13.76
C SER A 147 1.13 3.38 13.69
N LEU A 148 1.92 2.68 12.83
CA LEU A 148 1.81 1.23 12.72
C LEU A 148 2.25 0.51 13.99
N THR A 149 1.45 -0.44 14.42
CA THR A 149 1.78 -1.37 15.52
C THR A 149 2.05 -2.79 15.04
N SER A 150 1.60 -3.11 13.83
CA SER A 150 1.83 -4.40 13.17
C SER A 150 2.00 -4.20 11.66
N MET A 151 2.96 -4.94 11.08
CA MET A 151 3.19 -5.00 9.63
C MET A 151 3.45 -6.43 9.16
N ASN A 152 2.67 -7.38 9.70
CA ASN A 152 2.81 -8.78 9.36
C ASN A 152 2.51 -9.03 7.88
N GLY A 153 3.44 -9.64 7.20
CA GLY A 153 3.28 -10.13 5.84
C GLY A 153 2.93 -9.09 4.78
N VAL A 154 3.19 -7.79 5.02
CA VAL A 154 2.81 -6.72 4.07
C VAL A 154 3.29 -7.03 2.66
N PHE A 155 4.53 -7.49 2.50
CA PHE A 155 5.14 -7.79 1.19
C PHE A 155 5.35 -9.30 0.96
N THR A 156 4.59 -10.13 1.66
CA THR A 156 4.65 -11.59 1.50
C THR A 156 4.30 -12.02 0.08
N GLU A 157 5.16 -12.87 -0.52
CA GLU A 157 4.95 -13.42 -1.88
C GLU A 157 4.69 -12.30 -2.92
N SER A 158 5.37 -11.15 -2.76
CA SER A 158 5.20 -9.96 -3.60
C SER A 158 6.50 -9.64 -4.36
N PRO A 159 6.42 -9.17 -5.63
CA PRO A 159 7.56 -8.70 -6.39
C PRO A 159 8.03 -7.29 -5.97
N PHE A 160 7.58 -6.81 -4.84
CA PHE A 160 7.82 -5.45 -4.35
C PHE A 160 9.32 -5.11 -4.32
N LYS A 161 9.67 -3.95 -4.88
CA LYS A 161 11.02 -3.38 -4.93
C LYS A 161 11.00 -1.86 -4.74
N ASN A 162 9.91 -1.34 -4.18
CA ASN A 162 9.66 0.08 -3.97
C ASN A 162 9.89 0.94 -5.24
N GLY A 163 9.23 0.56 -6.34
CA GLY A 163 9.29 1.30 -7.61
C GLY A 163 10.48 0.99 -8.53
N ALA A 164 11.44 0.17 -8.10
CA ALA A 164 12.55 -0.21 -8.98
C ALA A 164 12.09 -1.10 -10.13
N GLU A 165 12.41 -0.72 -11.37
CA GLU A 165 12.01 -1.47 -12.57
C GLU A 165 12.92 -2.68 -12.85
N ASN A 166 14.20 -2.63 -12.46
CA ASN A 166 15.21 -3.64 -12.76
C ASN A 166 15.99 -4.06 -11.51
N ASN A 167 16.60 -5.26 -11.53
CA ASN A 167 17.51 -5.74 -10.49
C ASN A 167 18.85 -4.97 -10.43
N GLU A 168 18.95 -3.82 -11.07
CA GLU A 168 20.18 -3.03 -11.20
C GLU A 168 20.42 -2.10 -10.00
N GLY A 169 20.37 -2.64 -8.79
CA GLY A 169 21.22 -2.13 -7.71
C GLY A 169 20.76 -0.89 -6.93
N VAL A 170 19.70 -0.20 -7.30
CA VAL A 170 19.14 0.89 -6.48
C VAL A 170 17.66 0.64 -6.29
N HIS A 171 17.33 -0.08 -5.24
CA HIS A 171 15.95 -0.07 -4.74
C HIS A 171 15.78 1.21 -3.94
N PRO A 172 14.78 2.07 -4.21
CA PRO A 172 14.43 3.12 -3.28
C PRO A 172 14.31 2.49 -1.90
N ASP A 173 14.99 3.10 -0.93
CA ASP A 173 15.00 2.55 0.42
C ASP A 173 13.69 2.86 1.14
N LEU A 174 13.44 2.15 2.22
CA LEU A 174 12.36 2.42 3.15
C LEU A 174 12.90 3.04 4.46
N ASN A 175 14.09 3.65 4.41
CA ASN A 175 14.75 4.21 5.59
C ASN A 175 13.96 5.35 6.25
N ASN A 176 13.08 6.03 5.49
CA ASN A 176 12.24 7.08 6.06
C ASN A 176 11.06 6.53 6.89
N TRP A 177 10.81 5.23 6.83
CA TRP A 177 9.73 4.63 7.60
C TRP A 177 10.08 4.59 9.08
N ASP A 178 9.32 5.29 9.90
CA ASP A 178 9.38 5.16 11.35
C ASP A 178 8.59 3.91 11.80
N VAL A 179 9.31 2.85 12.11
CA VAL A 179 8.74 1.57 12.56
C VAL A 179 8.88 1.36 14.06
N SER A 180 9.25 2.41 14.81
CA SER A 180 9.55 2.32 16.25
C SER A 180 8.38 1.85 17.12
N ASN A 181 7.13 1.97 16.63
CA ASN A 181 5.95 1.48 17.33
C ASN A 181 5.55 0.04 16.93
N VAL A 182 6.25 -0.57 15.97
CA VAL A 182 5.93 -1.92 15.48
C VAL A 182 6.40 -2.98 16.46
N THR A 183 5.50 -3.88 16.83
CA THR A 183 5.79 -4.99 17.75
C THR A 183 5.87 -6.35 17.05
N SER A 184 5.38 -6.46 15.83
CA SER A 184 5.37 -7.70 15.06
C SER A 184 5.66 -7.48 13.59
N MET A 185 6.64 -8.24 13.05
CA MET A 185 7.07 -8.23 11.64
C MET A 185 7.02 -9.65 11.03
N VAL A 186 6.10 -10.49 11.52
CA VAL A 186 5.95 -11.87 11.06
C VAL A 186 5.73 -11.93 9.55
N ARG A 187 6.59 -12.69 8.83
CA ARG A 187 6.49 -12.88 7.38
C ARG A 187 6.58 -11.62 6.53
N LEU A 188 7.08 -10.49 7.05
CA LEU A 188 7.07 -9.20 6.34
C LEU A 188 7.58 -9.31 4.90
N PHE A 189 8.72 -9.95 4.71
CA PHE A 189 9.38 -10.16 3.42
C PHE A 189 9.44 -11.64 2.99
N TRP A 190 8.55 -12.47 3.49
CA TRP A 190 8.53 -13.89 3.09
C TRP A 190 8.30 -14.03 1.59
N ARG A 191 9.26 -14.67 0.87
CA ARG A 191 9.28 -14.79 -0.59
C ARG A 191 9.17 -13.46 -1.32
N SER A 192 9.61 -12.38 -0.70
CA SER A 192 9.67 -11.05 -1.32
C SER A 192 10.96 -10.89 -2.13
N THR A 193 10.91 -10.00 -3.13
CA THR A 193 12.10 -9.61 -3.90
C THR A 193 12.77 -8.34 -3.37
N TYR A 194 12.24 -7.74 -2.31
CA TYR A 194 12.81 -6.53 -1.72
C TYR A 194 14.22 -6.76 -1.19
N ASN A 195 15.16 -5.86 -1.55
CA ASN A 195 16.55 -5.85 -1.07
C ASN A 195 17.06 -4.41 -0.86
N GLY A 196 16.17 -3.47 -0.55
CA GLY A 196 16.53 -2.08 -0.24
C GLY A 196 17.12 -1.90 1.14
N ASP A 197 17.64 -0.70 1.40
CA ASP A 197 18.19 -0.33 2.69
C ASP A 197 17.06 -0.09 3.72
N ILE A 198 17.24 -0.64 4.92
CA ILE A 198 16.35 -0.51 6.09
C ILE A 198 17.20 -0.31 7.37
N SER A 199 18.39 0.29 7.21
CA SER A 199 19.34 0.48 8.31
C SER A 199 18.87 1.47 9.38
N GLN A 200 17.94 2.36 9.03
CA GLN A 200 17.39 3.34 9.97
C GLN A 200 16.15 2.85 10.73
N TRP A 201 15.70 1.62 10.46
CA TRP A 201 14.57 1.07 11.18
C TRP A 201 14.90 0.83 12.65
N ASP A 202 14.17 1.46 13.55
CA ASP A 202 14.18 1.14 14.97
C ASP A 202 13.27 -0.07 15.23
N VAL A 203 13.89 -1.23 15.39
CA VAL A 203 13.18 -2.50 15.65
C VAL A 203 13.22 -2.90 17.14
N SER A 204 13.65 -2.01 18.03
CA SER A 204 13.87 -2.30 19.45
C SER A 204 12.59 -2.74 20.20
N ASN A 205 11.40 -2.39 19.67
CA ASN A 205 10.11 -2.83 20.22
C ASN A 205 9.55 -4.11 19.56
N VAL A 206 10.22 -4.66 18.54
CA VAL A 206 9.73 -5.86 17.86
C VAL A 206 9.98 -7.09 18.72
N THR A 207 8.91 -7.87 18.94
CA THR A 207 8.96 -9.10 19.74
C THR A 207 8.87 -10.38 18.90
N ASP A 208 8.33 -10.29 17.69
CA ASP A 208 8.14 -11.45 16.80
C ASP A 208 8.62 -11.14 15.37
N MET A 209 9.67 -11.84 14.93
CA MET A 209 10.25 -11.80 13.58
C MET A 209 10.15 -13.17 12.86
N ASN A 210 9.20 -14.02 13.28
CA ASN A 210 9.01 -15.34 12.70
C ASN A 210 8.82 -15.28 11.18
N TRP A 211 9.58 -16.06 10.42
CA TRP A 211 9.53 -16.17 8.96
C TRP A 211 9.83 -14.87 8.20
N MET A 212 10.38 -13.82 8.82
CA MET A 212 10.48 -12.48 8.23
C MET A 212 11.17 -12.47 6.87
N PHE A 213 12.28 -13.18 6.71
CA PHE A 213 13.08 -13.26 5.48
C PHE A 213 13.13 -14.65 4.85
N THR A 214 12.21 -15.54 5.21
CA THR A 214 12.14 -16.89 4.66
C THR A 214 12.01 -16.85 3.14
N GLN A 215 12.89 -17.57 2.41
CA GLN A 215 12.88 -17.63 0.94
C GLN A 215 12.87 -16.23 0.26
N SER A 216 13.41 -15.22 0.93
CA SER A 216 13.51 -13.84 0.46
C SER A 216 14.78 -13.64 -0.38
N ASN A 217 14.82 -12.59 -1.20
CA ASN A 217 16.04 -12.14 -1.86
C ASN A 217 16.82 -11.10 -1.02
N PHE A 218 16.36 -10.81 0.20
CA PHE A 218 16.97 -9.80 1.04
C PHE A 218 18.37 -10.22 1.47
N ASN A 219 19.40 -9.50 1.01
CA ASN A 219 20.81 -9.76 1.35
C ASN A 219 21.55 -8.42 1.56
N ASN A 220 20.89 -7.45 2.18
CA ASN A 220 21.43 -6.13 2.50
C ASN A 220 21.95 -6.11 3.93
N SER A 221 23.21 -5.67 4.12
CA SER A 221 23.86 -5.59 5.43
C SER A 221 23.25 -4.55 6.38
N SER A 222 22.23 -3.84 5.96
CA SER A 222 21.52 -2.86 6.76
C SER A 222 21.00 -3.40 8.10
N ILE A 223 20.73 -4.70 8.20
CA ILE A 223 20.23 -5.34 9.43
C ILE A 223 21.31 -5.71 10.44
N SER A 224 22.59 -5.57 10.11
CA SER A 224 23.71 -6.00 10.99
C SER A 224 23.70 -5.33 12.36
N TYR A 225 23.16 -4.11 12.46
CA TYR A 225 23.17 -3.30 13.68
C TYR A 225 21.79 -3.12 14.32
N TRP A 226 20.82 -3.90 13.91
CA TRP A 226 19.50 -3.84 14.54
C TRP A 226 19.55 -4.21 16.02
N ASP A 227 18.85 -3.44 16.83
CA ASP A 227 18.59 -3.81 18.23
C ASP A 227 17.44 -4.83 18.27
N VAL A 228 17.80 -6.09 18.40
CA VAL A 228 16.84 -7.20 18.46
C VAL A 228 16.63 -7.72 19.88
N SER A 229 17.07 -6.96 20.88
CA SER A 229 17.07 -7.41 22.28
C SER A 229 15.67 -7.67 22.84
N SER A 230 14.61 -7.10 22.23
CA SER A 230 13.21 -7.40 22.63
C SER A 230 12.62 -8.63 21.92
N VAL A 231 13.31 -9.19 20.92
CA VAL A 231 12.76 -10.30 20.15
C VAL A 231 12.74 -11.59 20.95
N THR A 232 11.56 -12.23 20.96
CA THR A 232 11.36 -13.52 21.63
C THR A 232 11.19 -14.69 20.66
N ASN A 233 10.81 -14.42 19.41
CA ASN A 233 10.57 -15.44 18.39
C ASN A 233 11.29 -15.07 17.08
N MET A 234 12.29 -15.87 16.71
CA MET A 234 13.03 -15.81 15.44
C MET A 234 12.88 -17.10 14.62
N SER A 235 11.84 -17.90 14.91
CA SER A 235 11.69 -19.18 14.22
C SER A 235 11.56 -19.00 12.71
N SER A 236 12.33 -19.81 11.97
CA SER A 236 12.36 -19.80 10.50
C SER A 236 12.70 -18.45 9.86
N MET A 237 13.33 -17.50 10.57
CA MET A 237 13.57 -16.15 10.07
C MET A 237 14.31 -16.12 8.73
N PHE A 238 15.31 -17.00 8.56
CA PHE A 238 16.13 -17.14 7.34
C PHE A 238 16.00 -18.53 6.69
N TYR A 239 14.86 -19.19 6.90
CA TYR A 239 14.60 -20.52 6.37
C TYR A 239 14.61 -20.53 4.83
N TYR A 240 15.32 -21.50 4.19
CA TYR A 240 15.55 -21.58 2.75
C TYR A 240 16.12 -20.27 2.12
N HIS A 241 16.88 -19.48 2.89
CA HIS A 241 17.52 -18.28 2.39
C HIS A 241 18.95 -18.57 1.95
N GLY A 242 19.11 -19.17 0.78
CA GLY A 242 20.38 -19.74 0.31
C GLY A 242 21.54 -18.74 0.20
N GLU A 243 21.24 -17.47 -0.11
CA GLU A 243 22.26 -16.42 -0.29
C GLU A 243 22.57 -15.64 0.99
N PHE A 244 21.84 -15.87 2.08
CA PHE A 244 22.03 -15.13 3.33
C PHE A 244 23.37 -15.42 3.96
N ASN A 245 24.21 -14.39 4.11
CA ASN A 245 25.48 -14.46 4.83
C ASN A 245 25.87 -13.11 5.46
N ILE A 246 24.90 -12.38 5.97
CA ILE A 246 25.12 -11.08 6.64
C ILE A 246 25.68 -11.33 8.04
N ASP A 247 26.67 -10.52 8.46
CA ASP A 247 27.18 -10.56 9.82
C ASP A 247 26.13 -9.98 10.78
N ILE A 248 25.62 -10.85 11.63
CA ILE A 248 24.64 -10.57 12.69
C ILE A 248 25.21 -11.00 14.07
N SER A 249 26.52 -11.11 14.19
CA SER A 249 27.19 -11.54 15.41
C SER A 249 26.99 -10.58 16.59
N SER A 250 26.65 -9.31 16.29
CA SER A 250 26.36 -8.27 17.28
C SER A 250 24.95 -8.31 17.86
N TRP A 251 24.06 -9.13 17.33
CA TRP A 251 22.69 -9.20 17.81
C TRP A 251 22.61 -9.74 19.24
N ASP A 252 21.89 -9.04 20.10
CA ASP A 252 21.53 -9.54 21.43
C ASP A 252 20.29 -10.46 21.33
N VAL A 253 20.52 -11.76 21.39
CA VAL A 253 19.45 -12.76 21.28
C VAL A 253 19.09 -13.39 22.64
N SER A 254 19.54 -12.79 23.75
CA SER A 254 19.38 -13.36 25.10
C SER A 254 17.92 -13.56 25.53
N ASN A 255 16.98 -12.81 24.93
CA ASN A 255 15.54 -12.95 25.20
C ASN A 255 14.82 -13.89 24.23
N VAL A 256 15.50 -14.41 23.21
CA VAL A 256 14.86 -15.31 22.22
C VAL A 256 14.55 -16.66 22.84
N THR A 257 13.30 -17.10 22.69
CA THR A 257 12.82 -18.39 23.20
C THR A 257 12.61 -19.42 22.11
N ASP A 258 12.34 -19.02 20.87
CA ASP A 258 12.17 -19.91 19.72
C ASP A 258 13.07 -19.50 18.55
N MET A 259 14.04 -20.37 18.22
CA MET A 259 14.93 -20.28 17.05
C MET A 259 14.74 -21.47 16.10
N SER A 260 13.61 -22.19 16.20
CA SER A 260 13.38 -23.39 15.38
C SER A 260 13.49 -23.08 13.88
N GLY A 261 14.28 -23.84 13.16
CA GLY A 261 14.49 -23.69 11.72
C GLY A 261 15.08 -22.35 11.27
N MET A 262 15.63 -21.49 12.17
CA MET A 262 16.08 -20.14 11.85
C MET A 262 17.00 -20.08 10.63
N PHE A 263 17.96 -20.99 10.52
CA PHE A 263 18.93 -21.08 9.41
C PHE A 263 18.79 -22.38 8.61
N ARG A 264 17.67 -23.10 8.73
CA ARG A 264 17.47 -24.33 7.99
C ARG A 264 17.51 -24.04 6.49
N ASP A 265 18.37 -24.78 5.76
CA ASP A 265 18.60 -24.60 4.32
C ASP A 265 19.10 -23.19 3.92
N ALA A 266 19.72 -22.42 4.85
CA ALA A 266 20.48 -21.20 4.58
C ALA A 266 21.94 -21.57 4.25
N GLY A 267 22.17 -22.18 3.08
CA GLY A 267 23.40 -22.90 2.74
C GLY A 267 24.69 -22.07 2.73
N ASN A 268 24.61 -20.74 2.53
CA ASN A 268 25.79 -19.86 2.53
C ASN A 268 26.09 -19.23 3.89
N PHE A 269 25.21 -19.38 4.89
CA PHE A 269 25.41 -18.75 6.18
C PHE A 269 26.61 -19.32 6.93
N ASN A 270 27.61 -18.48 7.18
CA ASN A 270 28.86 -18.86 7.88
C ASN A 270 29.40 -17.69 8.72
N GLN A 271 28.56 -17.02 9.50
CA GLN A 271 28.99 -15.90 10.34
C GLN A 271 29.30 -16.35 11.78
N PRO A 272 30.17 -15.60 12.51
CA PRO A 272 30.68 -16.00 13.82
C PRO A 272 29.66 -15.72 14.95
N ILE A 273 28.57 -16.48 15.01
CA ILE A 273 27.51 -16.33 16.03
C ILE A 273 27.79 -17.11 17.34
N GLY A 274 29.02 -17.59 17.55
CA GLY A 274 29.37 -18.37 18.73
C GLY A 274 29.32 -17.60 20.06
N SER A 275 29.21 -16.26 20.03
CA SER A 275 29.05 -15.39 21.20
C SER A 275 27.61 -15.18 21.63
N TRP A 276 26.63 -15.66 20.88
CA TRP A 276 25.23 -15.48 21.23
C TRP A 276 24.87 -16.15 22.56
N ASP A 277 24.19 -15.43 23.46
CA ASP A 277 23.58 -16.01 24.64
C ASP A 277 22.25 -16.66 24.26
N VAL A 278 22.23 -17.97 24.16
CA VAL A 278 21.05 -18.77 23.80
C VAL A 278 20.43 -19.47 25.02
N SER A 279 20.75 -19.00 26.24
CA SER A 279 20.29 -19.63 27.48
C SER A 279 18.77 -19.63 27.66
N SER A 280 18.07 -18.68 27.03
CA SER A 280 16.60 -18.58 27.07
C SER A 280 15.91 -19.44 26.01
N VAL A 281 16.66 -20.00 25.03
CA VAL A 281 16.06 -20.71 23.90
C VAL A 281 15.53 -22.07 24.33
N ASN A 282 14.23 -22.27 24.13
CA ASN A 282 13.53 -23.52 24.45
C ASN A 282 13.31 -24.42 23.23
N ASN A 283 13.43 -23.88 22.02
CA ASN A 283 13.19 -24.59 20.77
C ASN A 283 14.25 -24.23 19.73
N MET A 284 15.08 -25.19 19.34
CA MET A 284 16.08 -25.12 18.26
C MET A 284 15.88 -26.24 17.24
N SER A 285 14.69 -26.82 17.12
CA SER A 285 14.43 -27.89 16.15
C SER A 285 14.70 -27.41 14.72
N THR A 286 15.21 -28.30 13.87
CA THR A 286 15.55 -28.03 12.45
C THR A 286 14.51 -28.60 11.50
#